data_e3363cf985c8db7cb299c85b445957df
#
_entry.id   e3363cf985c8db7cb299c85b445957df
#
_cell.length_a   1.000
_cell.length_b   1.000
_cell.length_c   1.000
_cell.angle_alpha   90.00
_cell.angle_beta   90.00
_cell.angle_gamma   90.00
#
_symmetry.space_group_name_H-M   'P 1'
#
loop_
_entity.id
_entity.type
_entity.pdbx_description
1 polymer ?
#
loop_
_entity_poly.entity_id
_entity_poly.type
_entity_poly.pdbx_seq_one_letter_code
_entity_poly.pdbx_strand_id
1 'polypeptide(L)'
;MDIPRIFTVSESEHRIHNPFTPEKYATLGRVLRMKPDTRILDLGSGSGEMLCTWARDHRITGTGIDMSPLFTTQAKLRAEELGVAERVQFIHNDAAGYVADEQCDVAACIGATWIAGGVAGTMSLLAQSLKRGGIMLIGEPYWRGLPAKKEVALGCGAPAIPVFLHLAQPVASVDYQCHNPAEMG
;
A
#
# COMPACT_ATOMS: atom_id res chain seq x y z
N MET A 1 4.67 -5.43 -17.80
CA MET A 1 4.42 -4.00 -18.12
C MET A 1 5.42 -3.20 -17.32
N ASP A 2 6.19 -2.30 -17.93
CA ASP A 2 7.19 -1.53 -17.19
C ASP A 2 6.55 -0.30 -16.54
N ILE A 3 6.99 0.03 -15.32
CA ILE A 3 6.60 1.30 -14.70
C ILE A 3 7.15 2.46 -15.54
N PRO A 4 6.34 3.49 -15.84
CA PRO A 4 6.84 4.65 -16.58
C PRO A 4 8.11 5.21 -15.92
N ARG A 5 9.16 5.46 -16.72
CA ARG A 5 10.45 5.96 -16.23
C ARG A 5 10.31 7.22 -15.36
N ILE A 6 9.37 8.09 -15.69
CA ILE A 6 9.11 9.31 -14.91
C ILE A 6 8.72 8.98 -13.47
N PHE A 7 7.86 7.97 -13.26
CA PHE A 7 7.45 7.54 -11.92
C PHE A 7 8.65 6.97 -11.14
N THR A 8 9.45 6.10 -11.80
CA THR A 8 10.66 5.56 -11.17
C THR A 8 11.61 6.67 -10.74
N VAL A 9 11.80 7.70 -11.57
CA VAL A 9 12.70 8.82 -11.26
C VAL A 9 12.14 9.69 -10.14
N SER A 10 10.84 10.03 -10.17
CA SER A 10 10.22 10.89 -9.14
C SER A 10 10.15 10.22 -7.77
N GLU A 11 9.97 8.90 -7.73
CA GLU A 11 9.79 8.15 -6.49
C GLU A 11 11.07 7.48 -5.96
N SER A 12 12.18 7.54 -6.71
CA SER A 12 13.44 6.84 -6.36
C SER A 12 14.02 7.22 -5.01
N GLU A 13 13.79 8.46 -4.55
CA GLU A 13 14.27 8.97 -3.27
C GLU A 13 13.22 8.87 -2.16
N HIS A 14 11.99 8.45 -2.48
CA HIS A 14 10.91 8.34 -1.52
C HIS A 14 10.82 6.93 -0.93
N ARG A 15 10.64 6.83 0.37
CA ARG A 15 10.36 5.55 1.05
C ARG A 15 8.90 5.14 0.95
N ILE A 16 8.01 6.11 0.79
CA ILE A 16 6.56 5.93 0.69
C ILE A 16 6.13 6.57 -0.62
N HIS A 17 5.60 5.75 -1.54
CA HIS A 17 5.23 6.15 -2.90
C HIS A 17 3.74 6.53 -3.03
N ASN A 18 3.13 6.86 -1.92
CA ASN A 18 1.73 7.28 -1.83
C ASN A 18 1.61 8.38 -0.75
N PRO A 19 0.50 9.09 -0.65
CA PRO A 19 0.35 10.20 0.30
C PRO A 19 0.22 9.79 1.78
N PHE A 20 0.67 8.61 2.17
CA PHE A 20 0.81 8.26 3.57
C PHE A 20 2.05 8.90 4.18
N THR A 21 1.97 9.19 5.48
CA THR A 21 3.12 9.53 6.29
C THR A 21 3.48 8.33 7.18
N PRO A 22 4.72 8.27 7.73
CA PRO A 22 5.09 7.23 8.69
C PRO A 22 4.12 7.12 9.87
N GLU A 23 3.61 8.25 10.38
CA GLU A 23 2.66 8.31 11.50
C GLU A 23 1.31 7.69 11.13
N LYS A 24 0.88 7.84 9.86
CA LYS A 24 -0.36 7.23 9.36
C LYS A 24 -0.23 5.73 9.25
N TYR A 25 0.91 5.23 8.74
CA TYR A 25 1.20 3.79 8.74
C TYR A 25 1.24 3.23 10.16
N ALA A 26 1.89 3.91 11.10
CA ALA A 26 1.91 3.50 12.50
C ALA A 26 0.50 3.50 13.13
N THR A 27 -0.33 4.49 12.79
CA THR A 27 -1.72 4.56 13.26
C THR A 27 -2.56 3.42 12.69
N LEU A 28 -2.44 3.15 11.39
CA LEU A 28 -3.14 2.05 10.73
C LEU A 28 -2.75 0.70 11.35
N GLY A 29 -1.45 0.47 11.57
CA GLY A 29 -0.95 -0.74 12.24
C GLY A 29 -1.56 -0.94 13.64
N ARG A 30 -1.70 0.14 14.43
CA ARG A 30 -2.35 0.07 15.74
C ARG A 30 -3.85 -0.23 15.64
N VAL A 31 -4.55 0.38 14.70
CA VAL A 31 -6.00 0.17 14.48
C VAL A 31 -6.30 -1.27 14.09
N LEU A 32 -5.45 -1.88 13.28
CA LEU A 32 -5.59 -3.27 12.87
C LEU A 32 -5.41 -4.28 14.01
N ARG A 33 -4.85 -3.86 15.14
CA ARG A 33 -4.61 -4.73 16.31
C ARG A 33 -3.95 -6.06 15.95
N MET A 34 -2.97 -6.00 15.05
CA MET A 34 -2.25 -7.17 14.56
C MET A 34 -1.58 -7.91 15.71
N LYS A 35 -1.66 -9.22 15.68
CA LYS A 35 -0.93 -10.09 16.60
C LYS A 35 0.45 -10.43 16.03
N PRO A 36 1.42 -10.80 16.86
CA PRO A 36 2.65 -11.40 16.34
C PRO A 36 2.33 -12.53 15.36
N ASP A 37 3.14 -12.63 14.33
CA ASP A 37 3.03 -13.62 13.25
C ASP A 37 1.74 -13.51 12.39
N THR A 38 0.96 -12.42 12.52
CA THR A 38 -0.06 -12.05 11.53
C THR A 38 0.59 -12.02 10.15
N ARG A 39 0.04 -12.78 9.20
CA ARG A 39 0.56 -12.88 7.83
C ARG A 39 -0.07 -11.83 6.94
N ILE A 40 0.76 -11.04 6.25
CA ILE A 40 0.31 -9.94 5.38
C ILE A 40 0.82 -10.16 3.95
N LEU A 41 -0.06 -9.97 2.96
CA LEU A 41 0.28 -9.81 1.55
C LEU A 41 0.09 -8.34 1.18
N ASP A 42 1.06 -7.75 0.46
CA ASP A 42 0.99 -6.38 -0.04
C ASP A 42 1.28 -6.35 -1.55
N LEU A 43 0.27 -6.07 -2.36
CA LEU A 43 0.36 -5.98 -3.82
C LEU A 43 0.64 -4.53 -4.23
N GLY A 44 1.75 -4.32 -4.93
CA GLY A 44 2.30 -2.98 -5.20
C GLY A 44 3.01 -2.43 -3.97
N SER A 45 3.87 -3.22 -3.34
CA SER A 45 4.49 -2.90 -2.04
C SER A 45 5.51 -1.75 -2.08
N GLY A 46 5.91 -1.29 -3.27
CA GLY A 46 6.89 -0.23 -3.43
C GLY A 46 8.20 -0.53 -2.69
N SER A 47 8.76 0.47 -2.02
CA SER A 47 9.99 0.34 -1.21
C SER A 47 9.76 -0.32 0.17
N GLY A 48 8.62 -0.98 0.40
CA GLY A 48 8.37 -1.88 1.51
C GLY A 48 8.19 -1.24 2.88
N GLU A 49 8.04 0.09 2.98
CA GLU A 49 8.01 0.80 4.28
C GLU A 49 6.90 0.29 5.19
N MET A 50 5.70 0.00 4.66
CA MET A 50 4.58 -0.51 5.45
C MET A 50 4.93 -1.87 6.09
N LEU A 51 5.33 -2.85 5.30
CA LEU A 51 5.63 -4.19 5.81
C LEU A 51 6.82 -4.19 6.76
N CYS A 52 7.88 -3.45 6.43
CA CYS A 52 9.09 -3.39 7.26
C CYS A 52 8.82 -2.76 8.63
N THR A 53 8.09 -1.62 8.67
CA THR A 53 7.77 -0.96 9.94
C THR A 53 6.78 -1.78 10.77
N TRP A 54 5.79 -2.42 10.14
CA TRP A 54 4.85 -3.29 10.86
C TRP A 54 5.50 -4.59 11.36
N ALA A 55 6.48 -5.13 10.61
CA ALA A 55 7.24 -6.28 11.09
C ALA A 55 8.07 -5.92 12.34
N ARG A 56 8.70 -4.73 12.35
CA ARG A 56 9.43 -4.21 13.51
C ARG A 56 8.50 -3.97 14.71
N ASP A 57 7.37 -3.28 14.48
CA ASP A 57 6.53 -2.74 15.56
C ASP A 57 5.51 -3.75 16.07
N HIS A 58 5.02 -4.64 15.20
CA HIS A 58 3.94 -5.59 15.51
C HIS A 58 4.36 -7.05 15.37
N ARG A 59 5.62 -7.32 14.92
CA ARG A 59 6.15 -8.66 14.73
C ARG A 59 5.35 -9.51 13.74
N ILE A 60 4.78 -8.86 12.71
CA ILE A 60 4.07 -9.55 11.63
C ILE A 60 5.06 -10.30 10.72
N THR A 61 4.54 -11.17 9.86
CA THR A 61 5.25 -11.67 8.68
C THR A 61 4.58 -11.12 7.43
N GLY A 62 5.36 -10.84 6.39
CA GLY A 62 4.80 -10.20 5.21
C GLY A 62 5.47 -10.60 3.91
N THR A 63 4.67 -10.64 2.84
CA THR A 63 5.15 -10.77 1.46
C THR A 63 4.71 -9.55 0.67
N GLY A 64 5.66 -8.81 0.13
CA GLY A 64 5.44 -7.68 -0.77
C GLY A 64 5.76 -8.06 -2.21
N ILE A 65 4.86 -7.72 -3.13
CA ILE A 65 5.05 -7.91 -4.57
C ILE A 65 5.11 -6.54 -5.22
N ASP A 66 6.17 -6.29 -5.99
CA ASP A 66 6.29 -5.05 -6.77
C ASP A 66 6.97 -5.33 -8.11
N MET A 67 6.52 -4.66 -9.17
CA MET A 67 7.06 -4.80 -10.51
C MET A 67 8.33 -4.01 -10.76
N SER A 68 8.70 -3.10 -9.85
CA SER A 68 9.92 -2.30 -9.94
C SER A 68 11.11 -3.04 -9.31
N PRO A 69 12.16 -3.37 -10.08
CA PRO A 69 13.38 -3.95 -9.52
C PRO A 69 14.08 -2.98 -8.54
N LEU A 70 13.98 -1.66 -8.81
CA LEU A 70 14.53 -0.63 -7.91
C LEU A 70 13.83 -0.67 -6.56
N PHE A 71 12.49 -0.58 -6.55
CA PHE A 71 11.73 -0.53 -5.30
C PHE A 71 11.83 -1.84 -4.53
N THR A 72 11.81 -2.98 -5.21
CA THR A 72 12.03 -4.28 -4.58
C THR A 72 13.42 -4.38 -3.92
N THR A 73 14.45 -3.81 -4.56
CA THR A 73 15.79 -3.75 -3.97
C THR A 73 15.81 -2.85 -2.75
N GLN A 74 15.21 -1.66 -2.83
CA GLN A 74 15.08 -0.74 -1.69
C GLN A 74 14.31 -1.36 -0.53
N ALA A 75 13.25 -2.11 -0.81
CA ALA A 75 12.47 -2.81 0.20
C ALA A 75 13.29 -3.87 0.96
N LYS A 76 14.13 -4.63 0.26
CA LYS A 76 15.06 -5.60 0.88
C LYS A 76 16.09 -4.90 1.77
N LEU A 77 16.72 -3.83 1.28
CA LEU A 77 17.65 -3.03 2.07
C LEU A 77 16.97 -2.42 3.30
N ARG A 78 15.72 -2.00 3.18
CA ARG A 78 14.93 -1.48 4.30
C ARG A 78 14.65 -2.55 5.35
N ALA A 79 14.37 -3.78 4.92
CA ALA A 79 14.17 -4.90 5.84
C ALA A 79 15.46 -5.23 6.63
N GLU A 80 16.61 -5.17 5.97
CA GLU A 80 17.92 -5.32 6.62
C GLU A 80 18.18 -4.18 7.60
N GLU A 81 17.99 -2.92 7.19
CA GLU A 81 18.15 -1.71 8.02
C GLU A 81 17.35 -1.80 9.33
N LEU A 82 16.12 -2.31 9.26
CA LEU A 82 15.25 -2.44 10.43
C LEU A 82 15.40 -3.77 11.18
N GLY A 83 16.28 -4.66 10.73
CA GLY A 83 16.50 -5.96 11.36
C GLY A 83 15.31 -6.91 11.26
N VAL A 84 14.53 -6.83 10.17
CA VAL A 84 13.31 -7.62 9.96
C VAL A 84 13.35 -8.51 8.71
N ALA A 85 14.50 -8.66 8.08
CA ALA A 85 14.67 -9.43 6.84
C ALA A 85 14.18 -10.89 6.95
N GLU A 86 14.22 -11.49 8.14
CA GLU A 86 13.70 -12.85 8.39
C GLU A 86 12.15 -12.89 8.49
N ARG A 87 11.50 -11.73 8.56
CA ARG A 87 10.05 -11.63 8.73
C ARG A 87 9.32 -11.17 7.48
N VAL A 88 10.00 -10.47 6.57
CA VAL A 88 9.40 -9.93 5.36
C VAL A 88 10.17 -10.36 4.12
N GLN A 89 9.43 -10.75 3.10
CA GLN A 89 9.95 -11.12 1.80
C GLN A 89 9.45 -10.14 0.74
N PHE A 90 10.34 -9.70 -0.15
CA PHE A 90 9.98 -8.86 -1.29
C PHE A 90 10.33 -9.56 -2.60
N ILE A 91 9.32 -9.69 -3.45
CA ILE A 91 9.39 -10.40 -4.72
C ILE A 91 9.23 -9.39 -5.84
N HIS A 92 10.24 -9.34 -6.72
CA HIS A 92 10.14 -8.58 -7.96
C HIS A 92 9.29 -9.39 -8.94
N ASN A 93 8.03 -9.01 -9.09
CA ASN A 93 7.10 -9.66 -10.01
C ASN A 93 5.93 -8.72 -10.33
N ASP A 94 5.20 -9.01 -11.42
CA ASP A 94 3.93 -8.35 -11.69
C ASP A 94 2.91 -8.81 -10.63
N ALA A 95 2.29 -7.84 -9.96
CA ALA A 95 1.25 -8.10 -8.97
C ALA A 95 -0.11 -8.42 -9.62
N ALA A 96 -0.27 -8.17 -10.93
CA ALA A 96 -1.48 -8.49 -11.65
C ALA A 96 -1.71 -10.01 -11.69
N GLY A 97 -2.78 -10.47 -11.05
CA GLY A 97 -3.10 -11.89 -10.96
C GLY A 97 -2.29 -12.68 -9.94
N TYR A 98 -1.45 -12.03 -9.14
CA TYR A 98 -0.71 -12.72 -8.09
C TYR A 98 -1.65 -13.21 -6.97
N VAL A 99 -1.56 -14.49 -6.66
CA VAL A 99 -2.27 -15.13 -5.53
C VAL A 99 -1.22 -15.80 -4.65
N ALA A 100 -1.30 -15.60 -3.35
CA ALA A 100 -0.37 -16.20 -2.40
C ALA A 100 -0.57 -17.72 -2.31
N ASP A 101 0.51 -18.47 -2.23
CA ASP A 101 0.46 -19.94 -2.05
C ASP A 101 -0.22 -20.33 -0.74
N GLU A 102 -0.06 -19.52 0.31
CA GLU A 102 -0.70 -19.70 1.59
C GLU A 102 -1.56 -18.47 1.93
N GLN A 103 -2.78 -18.70 2.38
CA GLN A 103 -3.70 -17.65 2.76
C GLN A 103 -3.14 -16.75 3.88
N CYS A 104 -3.35 -15.45 3.76
CA CYS A 104 -2.93 -14.43 4.69
C CYS A 104 -4.08 -13.91 5.57
N ASP A 105 -3.72 -13.30 6.69
CA ASP A 105 -4.68 -12.66 7.60
C ASP A 105 -5.08 -11.27 7.11
N VAL A 106 -4.15 -10.60 6.41
CA VAL A 106 -4.35 -9.26 5.83
C VAL A 106 -3.84 -9.27 4.40
N ALA A 107 -4.65 -8.78 3.45
CA ALA A 107 -4.22 -8.55 2.07
C ALA A 107 -4.39 -7.06 1.73
N ALA A 108 -3.34 -6.43 1.25
CA ALA A 108 -3.26 -4.99 1.02
C ALA A 108 -2.95 -4.65 -0.44
N CYS A 109 -3.48 -3.52 -0.91
CA CYS A 109 -3.04 -2.82 -2.10
C CYS A 109 -3.31 -1.32 -1.89
N ILE A 110 -2.24 -0.52 -1.71
CA ILE A 110 -2.35 0.90 -1.38
C ILE A 110 -1.70 1.74 -2.47
N GLY A 111 -2.53 2.47 -3.24
CA GLY A 111 -2.08 3.33 -4.34
C GLY A 111 -1.73 2.59 -5.63
N ALA A 112 -2.16 1.32 -5.79
CA ALA A 112 -1.82 0.51 -6.96
C ALA A 112 -3.00 -0.33 -7.50
N THR A 113 -4.26 0.05 -7.27
CA THR A 113 -5.41 -0.78 -7.70
C THR A 113 -5.59 -0.88 -9.21
N TRP A 114 -4.82 -0.11 -9.99
CA TRP A 114 -4.73 -0.27 -11.44
C TRP A 114 -4.23 -1.66 -11.87
N ILE A 115 -3.52 -2.39 -11.00
CA ILE A 115 -2.97 -3.74 -11.26
C ILE A 115 -4.06 -4.77 -11.65
N ALA A 116 -5.28 -4.58 -11.19
CA ALA A 116 -6.40 -5.48 -11.49
C ALA A 116 -7.59 -4.73 -12.12
N GLY A 117 -7.31 -3.62 -12.83
CA GLY A 117 -8.34 -2.86 -13.54
C GLY A 117 -9.21 -1.99 -12.64
N GLY A 118 -8.71 -1.57 -11.48
CA GLY A 118 -9.37 -0.70 -10.52
C GLY A 118 -9.74 -1.40 -9.21
N VAL A 119 -10.40 -0.64 -8.33
CA VAL A 119 -10.72 -1.09 -6.97
C VAL A 119 -11.46 -2.43 -6.93
N ALA A 120 -12.53 -2.59 -7.73
CA ALA A 120 -13.34 -3.80 -7.70
C ALA A 120 -12.54 -5.06 -8.13
N GLY A 121 -11.74 -4.95 -9.19
CA GLY A 121 -10.88 -6.04 -9.64
C GLY A 121 -9.81 -6.39 -8.61
N THR A 122 -9.21 -5.37 -7.99
CA THR A 122 -8.22 -5.56 -6.92
C THR A 122 -8.83 -6.22 -5.68
N MET A 123 -10.06 -5.85 -5.28
CA MET A 123 -10.76 -6.55 -4.21
C MET A 123 -10.95 -8.04 -4.53
N SER A 124 -11.37 -8.35 -5.76
CA SER A 124 -11.54 -9.74 -6.18
C SER A 124 -10.23 -10.52 -6.21
N LEU A 125 -9.12 -9.87 -6.56
CA LEU A 125 -7.78 -10.46 -6.55
C LEU A 125 -7.30 -10.72 -5.12
N LEU A 126 -7.36 -9.73 -4.23
CA LEU A 126 -6.94 -9.85 -2.84
C LEU A 126 -7.74 -10.91 -2.08
N ALA A 127 -9.04 -11.03 -2.37
CA ALA A 127 -9.92 -12.02 -1.72
C ALA A 127 -9.44 -13.47 -1.92
N GLN A 128 -8.75 -13.77 -3.03
CA GLN A 128 -8.24 -15.12 -3.32
C GLN A 128 -7.10 -15.53 -2.37
N SER A 129 -6.37 -14.55 -1.85
CA SER A 129 -5.26 -14.76 -0.91
C SER A 129 -5.68 -14.67 0.56
N LEU A 130 -6.90 -14.20 0.85
CA LEU A 130 -7.37 -13.98 2.23
C LEU A 130 -7.93 -15.24 2.88
N LYS A 131 -7.61 -15.42 4.15
CA LYS A 131 -8.34 -16.37 5.03
C LYS A 131 -9.79 -15.92 5.20
N ARG A 132 -10.66 -16.86 5.50
CA ARG A 132 -12.03 -16.52 5.92
C ARG A 132 -12.00 -15.63 7.17
N GLY A 133 -12.63 -14.45 7.09
CA GLY A 133 -12.57 -13.44 8.13
C GLY A 133 -11.29 -12.59 8.16
N GLY A 134 -10.44 -12.74 7.16
CA GLY A 134 -9.25 -11.88 6.98
C GLY A 134 -9.62 -10.44 6.62
N ILE A 135 -8.65 -9.55 6.75
CA ILE A 135 -8.80 -8.10 6.53
C ILE A 135 -8.27 -7.73 5.16
N MET A 136 -9.06 -6.97 4.40
CA MET A 136 -8.62 -6.36 3.15
C MET A 136 -8.32 -4.88 3.36
N LEU A 137 -7.13 -4.42 2.92
CA LEU A 137 -6.74 -3.03 2.94
C LEU A 137 -6.63 -2.51 1.52
N ILE A 138 -7.41 -1.48 1.20
CA ILE A 138 -7.32 -0.78 -0.08
C ILE A 138 -7.17 0.71 0.17
N GLY A 139 -6.17 1.31 -0.45
CA GLY A 139 -5.94 2.74 -0.43
C GLY A 139 -5.97 3.31 -1.84
N GLU A 140 -6.89 4.26 -2.09
CA GLU A 140 -7.01 4.97 -3.37
C GLU A 140 -7.33 6.45 -3.19
N PRO A 141 -6.82 7.33 -4.08
CA PRO A 141 -7.24 8.71 -4.12
C PRO A 141 -8.74 8.83 -4.48
N TYR A 142 -9.43 9.73 -3.82
CA TYR A 142 -10.82 10.04 -4.17
C TYR A 142 -11.10 11.55 -4.06
N TRP A 143 -12.09 12.00 -4.78
CA TRP A 143 -12.56 13.39 -4.71
C TRP A 143 -13.61 13.54 -3.60
N ARG A 144 -13.40 14.46 -2.67
CA ARG A 144 -14.39 14.79 -1.63
C ARG A 144 -15.61 15.54 -2.17
N GLY A 145 -15.51 16.09 -3.37
CA GLY A 145 -16.55 16.79 -4.09
C GLY A 145 -16.34 16.65 -5.59
N LEU A 146 -17.23 17.18 -6.41
CA LEU A 146 -17.05 17.20 -7.86
C LEU A 146 -15.88 18.14 -8.20
N PRO A 147 -14.76 17.61 -8.74
CA PRO A 147 -13.63 18.46 -9.12
C PRO A 147 -14.00 19.32 -10.31
N ALA A 148 -13.43 20.53 -10.41
CA ALA A 148 -13.54 21.33 -11.61
C ALA A 148 -12.86 20.59 -12.79
N LYS A 149 -13.44 20.69 -14.00
CA LYS A 149 -12.89 20.03 -15.21
C LYS A 149 -11.40 20.35 -15.43
N LYS A 150 -10.95 21.56 -15.06
CA LYS A 150 -9.57 22.01 -15.15
C LYS A 150 -8.64 21.24 -14.18
N GLU A 151 -9.11 20.92 -12.98
CA GLU A 151 -8.36 20.18 -11.97
C GLU A 151 -8.15 18.71 -12.39
N VAL A 152 -9.17 18.10 -12.97
CA VAL A 152 -9.08 16.74 -13.53
C VAL A 152 -8.05 16.68 -14.67
N ALA A 153 -8.05 17.68 -15.56
CA ALA A 153 -7.14 17.73 -16.71
C ALA A 153 -5.68 17.92 -16.33
N LEU A 154 -5.40 18.55 -15.20
CA LEU A 154 -4.02 18.80 -14.72
C LEU A 154 -3.47 17.67 -13.84
N GLY A 155 -4.26 16.65 -13.53
CA GLY A 155 -3.88 15.61 -12.56
C GLY A 155 -3.61 16.17 -11.14
N CYS A 156 -3.89 17.47 -10.94
CA CYS A 156 -3.67 18.16 -9.68
C CYS A 156 -4.92 18.08 -8.82
N GLY A 157 -4.73 17.82 -7.54
CA GLY A 157 -5.80 17.95 -6.57
C GLY A 157 -6.61 16.68 -6.31
N ALA A 158 -5.99 15.52 -6.27
CA ALA A 158 -6.58 14.37 -5.60
C ALA A 158 -6.54 14.63 -4.08
N PRO A 159 -7.64 15.02 -3.45
CA PRO A 159 -7.57 15.65 -2.14
C PRO A 159 -7.52 14.70 -0.97
N ALA A 160 -7.72 13.41 -1.17
CA ALA A 160 -7.66 12.46 -0.06
C ALA A 160 -7.49 11.03 -0.56
N ILE A 161 -6.71 10.25 0.13
CA ILE A 161 -6.74 8.78 0.00
C ILE A 161 -7.45 8.23 1.23
N PRO A 162 -8.68 7.73 1.11
CA PRO A 162 -9.23 6.88 2.15
C PRO A 162 -8.57 5.51 2.03
N VAL A 163 -8.12 4.99 3.14
CA VAL A 163 -7.94 3.55 3.26
C VAL A 163 -9.31 2.97 3.56
N PHE A 164 -9.87 2.25 2.62
CA PHE A 164 -11.03 1.43 2.90
C PHE A 164 -10.56 0.16 3.63
N LEU A 165 -10.77 0.14 4.93
CA LEU A 165 -10.77 -1.10 5.67
C LEU A 165 -12.09 -1.80 5.36
N HIS A 166 -12.08 -2.77 4.44
CA HIS A 166 -13.17 -3.71 4.37
C HIS A 166 -12.90 -4.81 5.39
N LEU A 167 -13.31 -4.52 6.61
CA LEU A 167 -13.62 -5.58 7.56
C LEU A 167 -14.98 -6.13 7.15
N ALA A 168 -15.26 -7.36 7.48
CA ALA A 168 -16.63 -7.88 7.44
C ALA A 168 -17.62 -7.00 8.25
N GLN A 169 -17.12 -5.94 8.89
CA GLN A 169 -17.82 -4.76 9.43
C GLN A 169 -16.94 -3.51 9.27
N PRO A 170 -17.50 -2.31 8.95
CA PRO A 170 -16.73 -1.09 8.71
C PRO A 170 -16.11 -0.54 10.00
N VAL A 171 -14.82 -0.32 10.02
CA VAL A 171 -14.10 0.13 11.24
C VAL A 171 -13.26 1.39 11.06
N ALA A 172 -13.21 2.13 10.16
CA ALA A 172 -12.67 3.51 10.12
C ALA A 172 -12.14 3.95 8.75
N SER A 173 -12.38 5.19 8.42
CA SER A 173 -11.67 5.92 7.36
C SER A 173 -10.53 6.72 8.01
N VAL A 174 -9.33 6.64 7.43
CA VAL A 174 -8.24 7.56 7.77
C VAL A 174 -8.23 8.67 6.73
N ASP A 175 -8.68 9.85 7.11
CA ASP A 175 -8.70 11.01 6.22
C ASP A 175 -7.29 11.57 5.99
N TYR A 176 -6.95 11.80 4.74
CA TYR A 176 -5.74 12.47 4.31
C TYR A 176 -6.05 13.83 3.69
N GLN A 177 -5.35 14.88 4.12
CA GLN A 177 -5.32 16.18 3.44
C GLN A 177 -3.99 16.34 2.72
N CYS A 178 -4.02 16.44 1.39
CA CYS A 178 -2.87 16.94 0.65
C CYS A 178 -2.66 18.42 1.01
N HIS A 179 -1.48 18.77 1.50
CA HIS A 179 -1.07 20.16 1.56
C HIS A 179 -0.79 20.64 0.13
N ASN A 180 -1.43 21.74 -0.25
CA ASN A 180 -1.21 22.37 -1.54
C ASN A 180 0.19 23.01 -1.52
N PRO A 181 1.12 22.64 -2.42
CA PRO A 181 2.44 23.27 -2.47
C PRO A 181 2.41 24.77 -2.70
N ALA A 182 1.28 25.31 -3.17
CA ALA A 182 1.11 26.75 -3.40
C ALA A 182 0.87 27.57 -2.12
N GLU A 183 0.70 26.92 -0.95
CA GLU A 183 0.53 27.63 0.34
C GLU A 183 1.83 27.72 1.15
N MET A 184 2.96 27.27 0.60
CA MET A 184 4.30 27.41 1.20
C MET A 184 5.15 28.43 0.43
N GLY A 185 4.57 29.60 0.09
CA GLY A 185 5.24 30.77 -0.45
C GLY A 185 5.75 31.70 0.61
#